data_e8f3bbf65a821f67689c376889392e0c
#
_entry.id   e8f3bbf65a821f67689c376889392e0c
#
_cell.length_a   1.000
_cell.length_b   1.000
_cell.length_c   1.000
_cell.angle_alpha   90.00
_cell.angle_beta   90.00
_cell.angle_gamma   90.00
#
_symmetry.space_group_name_H-M   'P 1'
#
loop_
_entity.id
_entity.type
_entity.pdbx_description
1 polymer ?
#
loop_
_entity_poly.entity_id
_entity_poly.type
_entity_poly.pdbx_seq_one_letter_code
_entity_poly.pdbx_strand_id
1 'polypeptide(L)'
;MGRYFEGRASAQLKLALLNDCGCLKTLADLEQEARRSGLTGAEIDIALEGRSFEARTAAALAYACALKSGEHELVEAARKRAALIGVSDDELEDVTLCAQAIIASMART
;
A
#
# COMPACT_ATOMS: atom_id res chain seq x y z
N MET A 1 -2.46 -8.43 -19.23
CA MET A 1 -2.03 -8.94 -17.93
C MET A 1 -2.57 -8.07 -16.81
N GLY A 2 -3.32 -8.67 -15.93
CA GLY A 2 -3.92 -7.96 -14.82
C GLY A 2 -2.86 -7.52 -13.82
N ARG A 3 -2.94 -6.28 -13.41
CA ARG A 3 -2.10 -5.77 -12.34
C ARG A 3 -2.83 -5.99 -11.03
N TYR A 4 -2.14 -6.54 -10.06
CA TYR A 4 -2.71 -6.75 -8.75
C TYR A 4 -3.11 -5.42 -8.10
N PHE A 5 -2.30 -4.36 -8.33
CA PHE A 5 -2.53 -3.05 -7.73
C PHE A 5 -3.22 -2.07 -8.67
N GLU A 6 -4.53 -2.27 -8.82
CA GLU A 6 -5.39 -1.34 -9.54
C GLU A 6 -6.60 -1.04 -8.67
N GLY A 7 -7.20 0.12 -8.87
CA GLY A 7 -8.44 0.50 -8.18
C GLY A 7 -8.30 0.47 -6.67
N ARG A 8 -9.06 -0.42 -6.03
CA ARG A 8 -9.15 -0.50 -4.57
C ARG A 8 -7.80 -0.79 -3.91
N ALA A 9 -7.04 -1.73 -4.46
CA ALA A 9 -5.75 -2.10 -3.88
C ALA A 9 -4.75 -0.96 -3.98
N SER A 10 -4.72 -0.26 -5.11
CA SER A 10 -3.85 0.90 -5.31
C SER A 10 -4.20 2.02 -4.35
N ALA A 11 -5.50 2.28 -4.15
CA ALA A 11 -5.94 3.32 -3.22
C ALA A 11 -5.53 3.00 -1.78
N GLN A 12 -5.66 1.74 -1.37
CA GLN A 12 -5.22 1.30 -0.04
C GLN A 12 -3.71 1.47 0.12
N LEU A 13 -2.95 1.12 -0.90
CA LEU A 13 -1.49 1.27 -0.88
C LEU A 13 -1.08 2.73 -0.68
N LYS A 14 -1.71 3.65 -1.40
CA LYS A 14 -1.43 5.08 -1.24
C LYS A 14 -1.71 5.55 0.17
N LEU A 15 -2.85 5.16 0.74
CA LEU A 15 -3.20 5.52 2.10
C LEU A 15 -2.16 5.01 3.10
N ALA A 16 -1.74 3.76 2.95
CA ALA A 16 -0.77 3.15 3.85
C ALA A 16 0.60 3.84 3.78
N LEU A 17 1.03 4.22 2.59
CA LEU A 17 2.36 4.82 2.40
C LEU A 17 2.40 6.31 2.70
N LEU A 18 1.28 7.02 2.54
CA LEU A 18 1.23 8.47 2.68
C LEU A 18 0.55 8.93 3.97
N ASN A 19 0.26 8.02 4.88
CA ASN A 19 -0.45 8.34 6.11
C ASN A 19 0.28 9.33 7.00
N ASP A 20 1.59 9.45 6.87
CA ASP A 20 2.42 10.33 7.69
C ASP A 20 2.91 11.56 6.95
N CYS A 21 2.35 11.88 5.79
CA CYS A 21 2.85 13.00 4.99
C CYS A 21 2.61 14.37 5.62
N GLY A 22 1.74 14.47 6.60
CA GLY A 22 1.48 15.73 7.31
C GLY A 22 0.70 16.78 6.53
N CYS A 23 0.34 16.49 5.28
CA CYS A 23 -0.42 17.41 4.45
C CYS A 23 -1.90 17.03 4.45
N LEU A 24 -2.73 17.80 5.14
CA LEU A 24 -4.16 17.51 5.25
C LEU A 24 -4.85 17.47 3.89
N LYS A 25 -4.45 18.35 2.98
CA LYS A 25 -5.04 18.38 1.66
C LYS A 25 -4.75 17.07 0.89
N THR A 26 -3.52 16.59 0.97
CA THR A 26 -3.14 15.35 0.31
C THR A 26 -3.94 14.17 0.86
N LEU A 27 -4.09 14.10 2.19
CA LEU A 27 -4.86 13.04 2.83
C LEU A 27 -6.34 13.10 2.42
N ALA A 28 -6.91 14.30 2.35
CA ALA A 28 -8.30 14.47 1.93
C ALA A 28 -8.50 14.00 0.48
N ASP A 29 -7.56 14.35 -0.39
CA ASP A 29 -7.61 13.93 -1.79
C ASP A 29 -7.50 12.40 -1.93
N LEU A 30 -6.63 11.79 -1.13
CA LEU A 30 -6.46 10.33 -1.12
C LEU A 30 -7.72 9.63 -0.63
N GLU A 31 -8.38 10.18 0.39
CA GLU A 31 -9.62 9.63 0.89
C GLU A 31 -10.72 9.68 -0.17
N GLN A 32 -10.83 10.81 -0.88
CA GLN A 32 -11.81 10.93 -1.96
C GLN A 32 -11.53 9.94 -3.08
N GLU A 33 -10.28 9.78 -3.46
CA GLU A 33 -9.89 8.82 -4.47
C GLU A 33 -10.26 7.40 -4.03
N ALA A 34 -10.00 7.09 -2.76
CA ALA A 34 -10.33 5.79 -2.20
C ALA A 34 -11.83 5.51 -2.24
N ARG A 35 -12.65 6.50 -1.90
CA ARG A 35 -14.10 6.36 -1.96
C ARG A 35 -14.59 6.16 -3.39
N ARG A 36 -14.01 6.86 -4.35
CA ARG A 36 -14.35 6.67 -5.77
C ARG A 36 -13.96 5.27 -6.24
N SER A 37 -12.93 4.68 -5.66
CA SER A 37 -12.51 3.30 -5.96
C SER A 37 -13.39 2.26 -5.28
N GLY A 38 -14.34 2.67 -4.45
CA GLY A 38 -15.29 1.78 -3.82
C GLY A 38 -14.92 1.36 -2.40
N LEU A 39 -13.94 2.01 -1.77
CA LEU A 39 -13.58 1.70 -0.39
C LEU A 39 -14.58 2.32 0.58
N THR A 40 -14.91 1.55 1.62
CA THR A 40 -15.74 2.05 2.72
C THR A 40 -14.88 2.87 3.69
N GLY A 41 -15.54 3.62 4.58
CA GLY A 41 -14.83 4.36 5.62
C GLY A 41 -13.96 3.45 6.49
N ALA A 42 -14.48 2.27 6.83
CA ALA A 42 -13.73 1.30 7.64
C ALA A 42 -12.47 0.81 6.90
N GLU A 43 -12.59 0.55 5.61
CA GLU A 43 -11.46 0.12 4.79
C GLU A 43 -10.41 1.22 4.69
N ILE A 44 -10.82 2.48 4.56
CA ILE A 44 -9.91 3.61 4.53
C ILE A 44 -9.18 3.74 5.87
N ASP A 45 -9.92 3.65 6.97
CA ASP A 45 -9.32 3.78 8.30
C ASP A 45 -8.23 2.74 8.54
N ILE A 46 -8.47 1.47 8.21
CA ILE A 46 -7.45 0.45 8.44
C ILE A 46 -6.30 0.53 7.44
N ALA A 47 -6.57 1.01 6.22
CA ALA A 47 -5.50 1.22 5.23
C ALA A 47 -4.51 2.29 5.71
N LEU A 48 -5.00 3.33 6.37
CA LEU A 48 -4.14 4.34 6.97
C LEU A 48 -3.20 3.75 8.02
N GLU A 49 -3.60 2.64 8.62
CA GLU A 49 -2.76 1.90 9.57
C GLU A 49 -1.86 0.87 8.90
N GLY A 50 -1.88 0.80 7.58
CA GLY A 50 -1.10 -0.19 6.82
C GLY A 50 -1.72 -1.58 6.82
N ARG A 51 -3.02 -1.66 7.01
CA ARG A 51 -3.75 -2.94 7.12
C ARG A 51 -4.89 -3.02 6.11
N SER A 52 -5.42 -4.20 5.92
CA SER A 52 -6.55 -4.42 5.03
C SER A 52 -7.36 -5.62 5.52
N PHE A 53 -8.64 -5.64 5.19
CA PHE A 53 -9.50 -6.78 5.47
C PHE A 53 -9.20 -7.97 4.57
N GLU A 54 -8.54 -7.73 3.45
CA GLU A 54 -8.14 -8.79 2.52
C GLU A 54 -6.72 -9.24 2.82
N ALA A 55 -6.52 -10.54 3.06
CA ALA A 55 -5.22 -11.08 3.48
C ALA A 55 -4.10 -10.76 2.49
N ARG A 56 -4.35 -10.93 1.19
CA ARG A 56 -3.33 -10.66 0.18
C ARG A 56 -2.97 -9.17 0.12
N THR A 57 -3.97 -8.32 0.18
CA THR A 57 -3.75 -6.87 0.19
C THR A 57 -3.02 -6.46 1.46
N ALA A 58 -3.41 -7.02 2.62
CA ALA A 58 -2.74 -6.73 3.88
C ALA A 58 -1.25 -7.09 3.81
N ALA A 59 -0.93 -8.26 3.24
CA ALA A 59 0.46 -8.68 3.09
C ALA A 59 1.24 -7.74 2.17
N ALA A 60 0.60 -7.28 1.10
CA ALA A 60 1.21 -6.35 0.16
C ALA A 60 1.47 -4.99 0.81
N LEU A 61 0.51 -4.49 1.60
CA LEU A 61 0.68 -3.23 2.33
C LEU A 61 1.81 -3.33 3.35
N ALA A 62 1.89 -4.45 4.06
CA ALA A 62 2.97 -4.68 5.03
C ALA A 62 4.33 -4.68 4.32
N TYR A 63 4.42 -5.32 3.16
CA TYR A 63 5.65 -5.35 2.39
C TYR A 63 6.05 -3.94 1.91
N ALA A 64 5.09 -3.18 1.40
CA ALA A 64 5.33 -1.81 0.93
C ALA A 64 5.79 -0.90 2.07
N CYS A 65 5.17 -1.02 3.24
CA CYS A 65 5.57 -0.23 4.41
C CYS A 65 6.98 -0.60 4.86
N ALA A 66 7.33 -1.89 4.79
CA ALA A 66 8.68 -2.35 5.11
C ALA A 66 9.70 -1.75 4.14
N LEU A 67 9.36 -1.70 2.83
CA LEU A 67 10.23 -1.07 1.83
C LEU A 67 10.44 0.41 2.14
N LYS A 68 9.38 1.11 2.54
CA LYS A 68 9.47 2.53 2.87
C LYS A 68 10.38 2.75 4.08
N SER A 69 10.34 1.85 5.06
CA SER A 69 11.18 1.96 6.26
C SER A 69 12.66 1.78 5.95
N GLY A 70 12.98 1.06 4.88
CA GLY A 70 14.36 0.79 4.48
C GLY A 70 15.06 -0.28 5.33
N GLU A 71 14.36 -0.92 6.25
CA GLU A 71 14.95 -1.96 7.10
C GLU A 71 14.89 -3.32 6.43
N HIS A 72 16.05 -3.85 6.09
CA HIS A 72 16.17 -5.11 5.36
C HIS A 72 15.46 -6.27 6.08
N GLU A 73 15.59 -6.35 7.38
CA GLU A 73 14.96 -7.42 8.16
C GLU A 73 13.44 -7.39 8.09
N LEU A 74 12.85 -6.20 8.09
CA LEU A 74 11.41 -6.05 7.97
C LEU A 74 10.93 -6.44 6.57
N VAL A 75 11.71 -6.07 5.55
CA VAL A 75 11.39 -6.42 4.17
C VAL A 75 11.39 -7.95 4.00
N GLU A 76 12.42 -8.62 4.52
CA GLU A 76 12.51 -10.08 4.42
C GLU A 76 11.39 -10.78 5.18
N ALA A 77 11.05 -10.30 6.36
CA ALA A 77 9.95 -10.86 7.15
C ALA A 77 8.61 -10.69 6.40
N ALA A 78 8.38 -9.53 5.82
CA ALA A 78 7.16 -9.26 5.06
C ALA A 78 7.10 -10.12 3.80
N ARG A 79 8.22 -10.33 3.13
CA ARG A 79 8.31 -11.20 1.95
C ARG A 79 7.92 -12.64 2.29
N LYS A 80 8.45 -13.15 3.39
CA LYS A 80 8.15 -14.51 3.82
C LYS A 80 6.68 -14.67 4.19
N ARG A 81 6.12 -13.69 4.88
CA ARG A 81 4.72 -13.70 5.24
C ARG A 81 3.82 -13.68 4.00
N ALA A 82 4.18 -12.83 3.04
CA ALA A 82 3.43 -12.74 1.78
C ALA A 82 3.44 -14.08 1.02
N ALA A 83 4.58 -14.75 0.98
CA ALA A 83 4.71 -16.05 0.34
C ALA A 83 3.79 -17.09 0.98
N LEU A 84 3.67 -17.06 2.31
CA LEU A 84 2.79 -17.99 3.03
C LEU A 84 1.31 -17.76 2.70
N ILE A 85 0.94 -16.55 2.33
CA ILE A 85 -0.43 -16.20 1.99
C ILE A 85 -0.71 -16.47 0.50
N GLY A 86 0.34 -16.70 -0.30
CA GLY A 86 0.20 -16.99 -1.71
C GLY A 86 0.46 -15.82 -2.63
N VAL A 87 1.09 -14.77 -2.12
CA VAL A 87 1.52 -13.63 -2.94
C VAL A 87 2.83 -14.01 -3.62
N SER A 88 2.84 -14.00 -4.95
CA SER A 88 4.02 -14.41 -5.73
C SER A 88 5.08 -13.32 -5.73
N ASP A 89 6.30 -13.69 -6.12
CA ASP A 89 7.39 -12.74 -6.27
C ASP A 89 7.07 -11.69 -7.33
N ASP A 90 6.38 -12.07 -8.40
CA ASP A 90 5.97 -11.13 -9.45
C ASP A 90 5.00 -10.09 -8.89
N GLU A 91 4.08 -10.51 -8.03
CA GLU A 91 3.16 -9.59 -7.39
C GLU A 91 3.89 -8.65 -6.44
N LEU A 92 4.89 -9.16 -5.70
CA LEU A 92 5.70 -8.31 -4.82
C LEU A 92 6.53 -7.32 -5.63
N GLU A 93 6.99 -7.70 -6.81
CA GLU A 93 7.70 -6.77 -7.70
C GLU A 93 6.78 -5.64 -8.14
N ASP A 94 5.53 -5.94 -8.48
CA ASP A 94 4.53 -4.92 -8.81
C ASP A 94 4.30 -3.98 -7.62
N VAL A 95 4.21 -4.54 -6.42
CA VAL A 95 4.09 -3.73 -5.19
C VAL A 95 5.27 -2.79 -5.06
N THR A 96 6.48 -3.30 -5.28
CA THR A 96 7.71 -2.51 -5.20
C THR A 96 7.68 -1.33 -6.16
N LEU A 97 7.32 -1.59 -7.42
CA LEU A 97 7.25 -0.53 -8.43
C LEU A 97 6.19 0.51 -8.09
N CYS A 98 5.02 0.08 -7.65
CA CYS A 98 3.96 0.99 -7.24
C CYS A 98 4.36 1.82 -6.03
N ALA A 99 4.98 1.17 -5.03
CA ALA A 99 5.42 1.86 -3.82
C ALA A 99 6.48 2.91 -4.14
N GLN A 100 7.45 2.56 -5.00
CA GLN A 100 8.50 3.50 -5.41
C GLN A 100 7.92 4.71 -6.14
N ALA A 101 6.94 4.48 -7.00
CA ALA A 101 6.29 5.57 -7.73
C ALA A 101 5.55 6.51 -6.79
N ILE A 102 4.86 5.95 -5.78
CA ILE A 102 4.13 6.74 -4.80
C ILE A 102 5.09 7.57 -3.95
N ILE A 103 6.16 6.95 -3.47
CA ILE A 103 7.15 7.63 -2.65
C ILE A 103 7.86 8.73 -3.44
N ALA A 104 8.19 8.46 -4.70
CA ALA A 104 8.81 9.45 -5.56
C ALA A 104 7.88 10.64 -5.81
N SER A 105 6.58 10.37 -5.93
CA SER A 105 5.57 11.42 -6.07
C SER A 105 5.55 12.35 -4.86
N MET A 106 5.70 11.79 -3.66
CA MET A 106 5.80 12.58 -2.44
C MET A 106 7.01 13.52 -2.44
N ALA A 107 8.14 13.02 -2.90
CA ALA A 107 9.39 13.77 -2.87
C ALA A 107 9.38 14.99 -3.78
N ARG A 108 8.44 15.05 -4.73
CA ARG A 108 8.33 16.16 -5.68
C ARG A 108 7.49 17.34 -5.19
N THR A 109 6.78 17.17 -4.12
CA THR A 109 5.89 18.22 -3.62
C THR A 109 6.55 19.16 -2.62
#